data_09e2131d32e30b86dc16bd7a205a944b
#
_entry.id   09e2131d32e30b86dc16bd7a205a944b
#
_cell.length_a   1.000
_cell.length_b   1.000
_cell.length_c   1.000
_cell.angle_alpha   90.00
_cell.angle_beta   90.00
_cell.angle_gamma   90.00
#
_symmetry.space_group_name_H-M   'P 1'
#
loop_
_entity.id
_entity.type
_entity.pdbx_description
1 polymer ?
#
loop_
_entity_poly.entity_id
_entity_poly.type
_entity_poly.pdbx_seq_one_letter_code
_entity_poly.pdbx_strand_id
1 'polypeptide(L)'
;MMYNTKLVISTKARQKERRRKLQAARRLVGINRFQKKRIAVSKPLLAKFPLTYRRDPEDKRDFKLETIRPQLLEAKLTLPSSVDHTPDMSPVKDQGQLGSCVGFAVSAMKECQERKEHLEEIAKGKRGRPKIYDYSEAWVYWNSKKIDPWPGEEGTSIRYAMKVLQKIGVPTEKGWPYKDVNDVNAVGEPANWANLVARWALIESYYRIDTLNGLKLALVDGPVPIGVPCFYEIFFVGNDGIVPYPANPDEVYGGHAICTVGFNDSKQLIKFKNSWGSGWGDKGYGYLTYKYVSDFLWDAWAAKDLSVTKDMLKGTAELV
;
A
#
# COMPACT_ATOMS: atom_id res chain seq x y z
N MET A 1 29.68 -18.32 32.55
CA MET A 1 28.25 -17.98 32.54
C MET A 1 27.99 -16.57 33.08
N MET A 2 28.40 -15.51 32.39
CA MET A 2 28.14 -14.12 32.85
C MET A 2 27.99 -13.12 31.69
N TYR A 3 27.23 -13.45 30.65
CA TYR A 3 27.06 -12.53 29.49
C TYR A 3 25.62 -12.18 29.12
N ASN A 4 24.61 -12.64 29.88
CA ASN A 4 23.21 -12.47 29.45
C ASN A 4 22.37 -11.47 30.27
N THR A 5 22.90 -10.94 31.37
CA THR A 5 22.11 -10.07 32.27
C THR A 5 22.13 -8.59 31.86
N LYS A 6 23.21 -8.12 31.23
CA LYS A 6 23.32 -6.70 30.83
C LYS A 6 22.43 -6.30 29.65
N LEU A 7 22.17 -7.22 28.71
CA LEU A 7 21.34 -6.92 27.52
C LEU A 7 19.85 -6.77 27.87
N VAL A 8 19.36 -7.60 28.80
CA VAL A 8 17.96 -7.57 29.26
C VAL A 8 17.65 -6.31 30.09
N ILE A 9 18.62 -5.85 30.88
CA ILE A 9 18.47 -4.61 31.65
C ILE A 9 18.42 -3.39 30.74
N SER A 10 19.19 -3.37 29.65
CA SER A 10 19.19 -2.30 28.63
C SER A 10 17.84 -2.19 27.93
N THR A 11 17.18 -3.31 27.61
CA THR A 11 15.88 -3.31 26.92
C THR A 11 14.73 -2.81 27.81
N LYS A 12 14.70 -3.25 29.06
CA LYS A 12 13.72 -2.78 30.06
C LYS A 12 13.91 -1.30 30.40
N ALA A 13 15.15 -0.84 30.49
CA ALA A 13 15.46 0.57 30.73
C ALA A 13 15.02 1.45 29.55
N ARG A 14 15.27 1.04 28.30
CA ARG A 14 14.79 1.73 27.09
C ARG A 14 13.26 1.77 26.98
N GLN A 15 12.58 0.67 27.33
CA GLN A 15 11.11 0.64 27.38
C GLN A 15 10.55 1.58 28.48
N LYS A 16 11.18 1.63 29.65
CA LYS A 16 10.79 2.52 30.73
C LYS A 16 10.99 4.00 30.38
N GLU A 17 12.11 4.31 29.73
CA GLU A 17 12.43 5.66 29.20
C GLU A 17 11.44 6.08 28.11
N ARG A 18 11.11 5.18 27.19
CA ARG A 18 10.10 5.40 26.13
C ARG A 18 8.71 5.67 26.73
N ARG A 19 8.31 4.91 27.76
CA ARG A 19 7.05 5.15 28.50
C ARG A 19 7.04 6.51 29.22
N ARG A 20 8.16 6.93 29.83
CA ARG A 20 8.28 8.25 30.46
C ARG A 20 8.19 9.39 29.47
N LYS A 21 8.85 9.29 28.30
CA LYS A 21 8.76 10.29 27.22
C LYS A 21 7.35 10.38 26.64
N LEU A 22 6.66 9.25 26.47
CA LEU A 22 5.25 9.24 26.05
C LEU A 22 4.32 9.89 27.09
N GLN A 23 4.53 9.63 28.39
CA GLN A 23 3.76 10.27 29.44
C GLN A 23 4.04 11.78 29.56
N ALA A 24 5.27 12.23 29.35
CA ALA A 24 5.62 13.64 29.32
C ALA A 24 5.01 14.38 28.13
N ALA A 25 5.02 13.76 26.93
CA ALA A 25 4.35 14.30 25.75
C ALA A 25 2.82 14.42 25.93
N ARG A 26 2.20 13.48 26.66
CA ARG A 26 0.78 13.53 27.04
C ARG A 26 0.43 14.69 27.99
N ARG A 27 1.37 15.17 28.78
CA ARG A 27 1.17 16.32 29.69
C ARG A 27 1.34 17.68 29.00
N LEU A 28 2.11 17.74 27.92
CA LEU A 28 2.39 18.98 27.17
C LEU A 28 1.32 19.31 26.11
N VAL A 29 0.62 18.30 25.61
CA VAL A 29 -0.57 18.49 24.78
C VAL A 29 -1.76 18.46 25.72
N GLY A 30 -2.27 19.61 26.12
CA GLY A 30 -3.44 19.76 27.02
C GLY A 30 -4.63 18.97 26.48
N ILE A 31 -4.70 17.69 26.84
CA ILE A 31 -5.78 16.80 26.48
C ILE A 31 -6.97 17.15 27.36
N ASN A 32 -7.86 17.92 26.79
CA ASN A 32 -9.11 18.35 27.37
C ASN A 32 -10.00 17.16 27.76
N ARG A 33 -10.77 17.33 28.84
CA ARG A 33 -11.67 16.40 29.54
C ARG A 33 -12.74 15.68 28.72
N PHE A 34 -12.64 15.57 27.39
CA PHE A 34 -13.61 14.89 26.52
C PHE A 34 -13.35 13.39 26.31
N GLN A 35 -12.32 12.81 26.92
CA GLN A 35 -11.97 11.40 26.75
C GLN A 35 -12.43 10.50 27.90
N LYS A 36 -13.73 10.36 28.12
CA LYS A 36 -14.26 9.21 28.88
C LYS A 36 -15.64 8.78 28.39
N LYS A 37 -15.83 8.62 27.11
CA LYS A 37 -16.77 7.62 26.56
C LYS A 37 -15.99 6.83 25.52
N ARG A 38 -15.51 5.64 25.90
CA ARG A 38 -15.13 4.60 24.94
C ARG A 38 -16.38 4.31 24.11
N ILE A 39 -16.48 4.94 22.96
CA ILE A 39 -17.47 4.52 21.96
C ILE A 39 -16.81 3.29 21.34
N ALA A 40 -17.27 2.10 21.74
CA ALA A 40 -16.90 0.87 21.06
C ALA A 40 -17.22 1.06 19.57
N VAL A 41 -16.24 0.87 18.70
CA VAL A 41 -16.49 0.88 17.24
C VAL A 41 -17.55 -0.18 16.98
N SER A 42 -18.68 0.25 16.43
CA SER A 42 -19.79 -0.66 16.19
C SER A 42 -19.43 -1.69 15.11
N LYS A 43 -19.93 -2.94 15.25
CA LYS A 43 -19.76 -3.96 14.21
C LYS A 43 -20.15 -3.48 12.80
N PRO A 44 -21.23 -2.70 12.59
CA PRO A 44 -21.55 -2.12 11.30
C PRO A 44 -20.47 -1.19 10.74
N LEU A 45 -19.77 -0.42 11.58
CA LEU A 45 -18.69 0.47 11.13
C LEU A 45 -17.45 -0.33 10.68
N LEU A 46 -17.09 -1.37 11.45
CA LEU A 46 -16.00 -2.28 11.05
C LEU A 46 -16.33 -3.05 9.76
N ALA A 47 -17.61 -3.45 9.58
CA ALA A 47 -18.04 -4.12 8.35
C ALA A 47 -17.99 -3.18 7.13
N LYS A 48 -18.22 -1.88 7.33
CA LYS A 48 -18.12 -0.88 6.25
C LYS A 48 -16.68 -0.66 5.77
N PHE A 49 -15.70 -0.85 6.66
CA PHE A 49 -14.27 -0.63 6.36
C PHE A 49 -13.48 -1.87 6.77
N PRO A 50 -13.39 -2.89 5.91
CA PRO A 50 -12.68 -4.13 6.24
C PRO A 50 -11.18 -3.87 6.40
N LEU A 51 -10.66 -4.13 7.60
CA LEU A 51 -9.27 -3.91 7.99
C LEU A 51 -8.55 -5.26 8.07
N THR A 52 -8.41 -5.92 6.94
CA THR A 52 -7.96 -7.31 6.84
C THR A 52 -6.55 -7.46 6.29
N TYR A 53 -5.83 -6.35 6.05
CA TYR A 53 -4.44 -6.41 5.59
C TYR A 53 -3.58 -7.20 6.58
N ARG A 54 -2.78 -8.10 6.06
CA ARG A 54 -1.86 -8.91 6.84
C ARG A 54 -0.43 -8.45 6.64
N ARG A 55 0.23 -8.09 7.73
CA ARG A 55 1.64 -7.72 7.71
C ARG A 55 2.46 -8.86 7.11
N ASP A 56 3.38 -8.52 6.21
CA ASP A 56 4.31 -9.50 5.64
C ASP A 56 5.21 -10.09 6.73
N PRO A 57 5.31 -11.42 6.84
CA PRO A 57 6.31 -12.04 7.69
C PRO A 57 7.72 -11.66 7.21
N GLU A 58 8.67 -11.55 8.13
CA GLU A 58 10.06 -11.33 7.76
C GLU A 58 10.58 -12.47 6.87
N ASP A 59 11.17 -12.10 5.75
CA ASP A 59 11.83 -13.04 4.83
C ASP A 59 13.21 -12.49 4.47
N LYS A 60 14.26 -13.25 4.78
CA LYS A 60 15.64 -12.86 4.48
C LYS A 60 15.94 -12.76 2.98
N ARG A 61 15.06 -13.29 2.15
CA ARG A 61 15.16 -13.22 0.68
C ARG A 61 14.58 -11.92 0.10
N ASP A 62 13.90 -11.10 0.92
CA ASP A 62 13.38 -9.83 0.46
C ASP A 62 14.54 -8.91 0.06
N PHE A 63 14.51 -8.45 -1.16
CA PHE A 63 15.37 -7.34 -1.58
C PHE A 63 14.89 -6.07 -0.88
N LYS A 64 15.75 -5.46 -0.06
CA LYS A 64 15.44 -4.22 0.64
C LYS A 64 16.09 -3.05 -0.07
N LEU A 65 15.34 -1.96 -0.29
CA LEU A 65 15.86 -0.75 -0.90
C LEU A 65 17.09 -0.23 -0.16
N GLU A 66 17.03 -0.25 1.16
CA GLU A 66 18.08 0.19 2.05
C GLU A 66 19.39 -0.59 1.86
N THR A 67 19.30 -1.84 1.40
CA THR A 67 20.47 -2.71 1.14
C THR A 67 20.95 -2.60 -0.31
N ILE A 68 20.01 -2.42 -1.27
CA ILE A 68 20.34 -2.40 -2.70
C ILE A 68 20.95 -1.04 -3.10
N ARG A 69 20.51 0.04 -2.47
CA ARG A 69 20.90 1.41 -2.80
C ARG A 69 21.27 2.22 -1.56
N PRO A 70 22.20 1.73 -0.70
CA PRO A 70 22.57 2.44 0.52
C PRO A 70 23.14 3.83 0.20
N GLN A 71 23.91 3.98 -0.89
CA GLN A 71 24.50 5.26 -1.29
C GLN A 71 23.43 6.32 -1.65
N LEU A 72 22.27 5.90 -2.16
CA LEU A 72 21.16 6.83 -2.44
C LEU A 72 20.48 7.34 -1.17
N LEU A 73 20.53 6.54 -0.11
CA LEU A 73 19.99 6.91 1.20
C LEU A 73 21.00 7.71 2.02
N GLU A 74 22.30 7.40 1.87
CA GLU A 74 23.42 8.08 2.55
C GLU A 74 23.85 9.35 1.80
N ALA A 75 23.89 9.32 0.48
CA ALA A 75 24.00 10.54 -0.28
C ALA A 75 22.82 11.40 0.11
N LYS A 76 23.09 12.63 0.62
CA LYS A 76 22.09 13.71 0.71
C LYS A 76 21.63 14.07 -0.71
N LEU A 77 21.10 13.08 -1.45
CA LEU A 77 20.38 13.35 -2.67
C LEU A 77 19.30 14.34 -2.26
N THR A 78 19.38 15.52 -2.82
CA THR A 78 18.32 16.53 -2.68
C THR A 78 17.09 15.96 -3.36
N LEU A 79 16.31 15.17 -2.59
CA LEU A 79 14.99 14.78 -3.01
C LEU A 79 14.19 16.07 -3.29
N PRO A 80 13.28 16.06 -4.27
CA PRO A 80 12.35 17.17 -4.41
C PRO A 80 11.61 17.37 -3.08
N SER A 81 11.25 18.60 -2.76
CA SER A 81 10.50 18.92 -1.52
C SER A 81 9.06 18.39 -1.54
N SER A 82 8.57 17.99 -2.70
CA SER A 82 7.25 17.36 -2.86
C SER A 82 7.18 16.52 -4.15
N VAL A 83 6.36 15.47 -4.08
CA VAL A 83 5.98 14.63 -5.22
C VAL A 83 4.47 14.42 -5.16
N ASP A 84 3.78 14.45 -6.30
CA ASP A 84 2.35 14.14 -6.40
C ASP A 84 2.05 13.44 -7.73
N HIS A 85 1.73 12.15 -7.66
CA HIS A 85 1.32 11.34 -8.81
C HIS A 85 -0.19 11.35 -9.05
N THR A 86 -0.97 12.09 -8.28
CA THR A 86 -2.45 12.14 -8.41
C THR A 86 -2.92 12.39 -9.85
N PRO A 87 -2.28 13.25 -10.67
CA PRO A 87 -2.70 13.47 -12.05
C PRO A 87 -2.63 12.22 -12.94
N ASP A 88 -1.79 11.27 -12.59
CA ASP A 88 -1.59 10.02 -13.36
C ASP A 88 -2.33 8.83 -12.77
N MET A 89 -2.99 9.01 -11.64
CA MET A 89 -3.76 7.94 -11.01
C MET A 89 -5.08 7.68 -11.75
N SER A 90 -5.49 6.41 -11.75
CA SER A 90 -6.87 6.01 -12.12
C SER A 90 -7.90 6.58 -11.13
N PRO A 91 -9.19 6.62 -11.48
CA PRO A 91 -10.25 7.02 -10.55
C PRO A 91 -10.23 6.23 -9.24
N VAL A 92 -10.68 6.86 -8.16
CA VAL A 92 -10.84 6.17 -6.87
C VAL A 92 -11.99 5.19 -6.97
N LYS A 93 -11.76 3.96 -6.51
CA LYS A 93 -12.73 2.87 -6.47
C LYS A 93 -13.13 2.53 -5.03
N ASP A 94 -14.14 1.69 -4.87
CA ASP A 94 -14.63 1.22 -3.58
C ASP A 94 -14.52 -0.31 -3.52
N GLN A 95 -13.80 -0.82 -2.53
CA GLN A 95 -13.67 -2.27 -2.30
C GLN A 95 -14.90 -2.87 -1.61
N GLY A 96 -15.80 -2.01 -1.10
CA GLY A 96 -16.95 -2.44 -0.32
C GLY A 96 -16.55 -3.23 0.93
N GLN A 97 -17.22 -4.36 1.16
CA GLN A 97 -17.06 -5.16 2.36
C GLN A 97 -16.02 -6.28 2.25
N LEU A 98 -15.49 -6.54 1.06
CA LEU A 98 -14.47 -7.57 0.85
C LEU A 98 -13.10 -7.09 1.33
N GLY A 99 -12.36 -7.92 2.04
CA GLY A 99 -11.02 -7.65 2.54
C GLY A 99 -9.92 -7.60 1.47
N SER A 100 -10.16 -6.90 0.36
CA SER A 100 -9.35 -6.89 -0.86
C SER A 100 -8.45 -5.65 -1.03
N CYS A 101 -8.26 -4.85 0.02
CA CYS A 101 -7.48 -3.59 -0.03
C CYS A 101 -6.12 -3.73 -0.73
N VAL A 102 -5.44 -4.88 -0.60
CA VAL A 102 -4.17 -5.16 -1.28
C VAL A 102 -4.34 -5.18 -2.79
N GLY A 103 -5.42 -5.79 -3.30
CA GLY A 103 -5.75 -5.78 -4.73
C GLY A 103 -5.86 -4.36 -5.27
N PHE A 104 -6.59 -3.49 -4.56
CA PHE A 104 -6.76 -2.09 -4.94
C PHE A 104 -5.46 -1.27 -4.87
N ALA A 105 -4.69 -1.41 -3.79
CA ALA A 105 -3.45 -0.66 -3.64
C ALA A 105 -2.41 -1.01 -4.71
N VAL A 106 -2.27 -2.30 -5.04
CA VAL A 106 -1.29 -2.79 -6.00
C VAL A 106 -1.74 -2.55 -7.44
N SER A 107 -3.03 -2.72 -7.76
CA SER A 107 -3.57 -2.36 -9.07
C SER A 107 -3.43 -0.86 -9.36
N ALA A 108 -3.71 0.00 -8.37
CA ALA A 108 -3.54 1.44 -8.51
C ALA A 108 -2.09 1.86 -8.81
N MET A 109 -1.11 1.21 -8.19
CA MET A 109 0.32 1.39 -8.51
C MET A 109 0.59 1.03 -9.97
N LYS A 110 0.19 -0.18 -10.39
CA LYS A 110 0.44 -0.68 -11.75
C LYS A 110 -0.25 0.17 -12.81
N GLU A 111 -1.48 0.60 -12.58
CA GLU A 111 -2.23 1.50 -13.47
C GLU A 111 -1.51 2.82 -13.71
N CYS A 112 -0.92 3.40 -12.65
CA CYS A 112 -0.14 4.63 -12.75
C CYS A 112 1.18 4.41 -13.51
N GLN A 113 1.88 3.31 -13.26
CA GLN A 113 3.10 2.95 -13.98
C GLN A 113 2.85 2.85 -15.49
N GLU A 114 1.88 2.07 -15.90
CA GLU A 114 1.48 1.90 -17.31
C GLU A 114 1.06 3.22 -17.97
N ARG A 115 0.34 4.07 -17.23
CA ARG A 115 -0.04 5.38 -17.73
C ARG A 115 1.18 6.26 -17.96
N LYS A 116 2.09 6.32 -17.01
CA LYS A 116 3.34 7.12 -17.13
C LYS A 116 4.18 6.63 -18.30
N GLU A 117 4.39 5.32 -18.43
CA GLU A 117 5.12 4.73 -19.55
C GLU A 117 4.47 5.07 -20.89
N HIS A 118 3.14 4.93 -20.98
CA HIS A 118 2.39 5.28 -22.19
C HIS A 118 2.51 6.76 -22.55
N LEU A 119 2.48 7.66 -21.57
CA LEU A 119 2.67 9.09 -21.80
C LEU A 119 4.10 9.41 -22.28
N GLU A 120 5.10 8.75 -21.72
CA GLU A 120 6.49 8.85 -22.19
C GLU A 120 6.66 8.36 -23.62
N GLU A 121 6.01 7.26 -23.99
CA GLU A 121 6.02 6.75 -25.37
C GLU A 121 5.39 7.76 -26.35
N ILE A 122 4.26 8.38 -25.99
CA ILE A 122 3.65 9.44 -26.79
C ILE A 122 4.58 10.63 -26.92
N ALA A 123 5.23 11.04 -25.83
CA ALA A 123 6.20 12.15 -25.86
C ALA A 123 7.42 11.84 -26.75
N LYS A 124 7.79 10.58 -26.89
CA LYS A 124 8.84 10.09 -27.82
C LYS A 124 8.34 9.91 -29.27
N GLY A 125 7.10 10.33 -29.57
CA GLY A 125 6.53 10.32 -30.92
C GLY A 125 5.71 9.10 -31.29
N LYS A 126 5.41 8.17 -30.33
CA LYS A 126 4.47 7.09 -30.58
C LYS A 126 3.05 7.66 -30.81
N ARG A 127 2.41 7.20 -31.88
CA ARG A 127 1.00 7.59 -32.12
C ARG A 127 0.10 7.02 -31.04
N GLY A 128 -0.74 7.84 -30.45
CA GLY A 128 -1.71 7.42 -29.42
C GLY A 128 -2.34 8.63 -28.75
N ARG A 129 -3.34 8.35 -27.88
CA ARG A 129 -3.95 9.33 -26.99
C ARG A 129 -3.69 8.92 -25.55
N PRO A 130 -3.56 9.87 -24.61
CA PRO A 130 -3.48 9.52 -23.19
C PRO A 130 -4.58 8.54 -22.78
N LYS A 131 -4.22 7.49 -22.09
CA LYS A 131 -5.12 6.41 -21.67
C LYS A 131 -5.04 6.25 -20.16
N ILE A 132 -6.20 6.01 -19.54
CA ILE A 132 -6.28 5.53 -18.15
C ILE A 132 -6.35 4.01 -18.23
N TYR A 133 -5.52 3.36 -17.46
CA TYR A 133 -5.51 1.90 -17.30
C TYR A 133 -6.46 1.53 -16.16
N ASP A 134 -7.08 0.38 -16.27
CA ASP A 134 -8.08 -0.15 -15.35
C ASP A 134 -7.85 -1.66 -15.24
N TYR A 135 -7.12 -2.06 -14.19
CA TYR A 135 -6.74 -3.44 -13.95
C TYR A 135 -7.63 -4.11 -12.91
N SER A 136 -7.75 -5.43 -13.00
CA SER A 136 -8.62 -6.23 -12.15
C SER A 136 -8.04 -6.39 -10.73
N GLU A 137 -8.64 -5.72 -9.76
CA GLU A 137 -8.35 -5.91 -8.34
C GLU A 137 -8.75 -7.32 -7.88
N ALA A 138 -9.83 -7.87 -8.44
CA ALA A 138 -10.25 -9.24 -8.18
C ALA A 138 -9.15 -10.24 -8.55
N TRP A 139 -8.54 -10.08 -9.73
CA TRP A 139 -7.42 -10.92 -10.17
C TRP A 139 -6.25 -10.87 -9.22
N VAL A 140 -5.82 -9.67 -8.83
CA VAL A 140 -4.67 -9.50 -7.91
C VAL A 140 -4.99 -10.13 -6.57
N TYR A 141 -6.16 -9.83 -6.00
CA TYR A 141 -6.56 -10.34 -4.69
C TYR A 141 -6.65 -11.89 -4.67
N TRP A 142 -7.40 -12.48 -5.60
CA TRP A 142 -7.64 -13.92 -5.63
C TRP A 142 -6.40 -14.73 -5.91
N ASN A 143 -5.56 -14.30 -6.83
CA ASN A 143 -4.31 -15.00 -7.09
C ASN A 143 -3.31 -14.84 -5.94
N SER A 144 -3.36 -13.72 -5.21
CA SER A 144 -2.61 -13.58 -3.95
C SER A 144 -3.09 -14.56 -2.89
N LYS A 145 -4.41 -14.74 -2.73
CA LYS A 145 -5.01 -15.72 -1.81
C LYS A 145 -4.62 -17.17 -2.10
N LYS A 146 -4.41 -17.52 -3.38
CA LYS A 146 -3.97 -18.89 -3.76
C LYS A 146 -2.55 -19.23 -3.29
N ILE A 147 -1.72 -18.23 -3.03
CA ILE A 147 -0.30 -18.41 -2.71
C ILE A 147 0.10 -17.88 -1.33
N ASP A 148 -0.80 -17.19 -0.63
CA ASP A 148 -0.54 -16.72 0.72
C ASP A 148 -0.70 -17.87 1.75
N PRO A 149 -0.13 -17.75 2.97
CA PRO A 149 -0.18 -18.81 3.97
C PRO A 149 -1.47 -18.80 4.82
N TRP A 150 -2.52 -18.09 4.42
CA TRP A 150 -3.76 -17.93 5.19
C TRP A 150 -4.99 -18.43 4.41
N PRO A 151 -5.06 -19.74 4.10
CA PRO A 151 -6.18 -20.29 3.36
C PRO A 151 -7.48 -20.16 4.15
N GLY A 152 -8.55 -19.74 3.46
CA GLY A 152 -9.88 -19.57 4.08
C GLY A 152 -10.05 -18.35 4.96
N GLU A 153 -9.01 -17.52 5.14
CA GLU A 153 -9.12 -16.27 5.88
C GLU A 153 -9.14 -15.07 4.91
N GLU A 154 -9.86 -14.02 5.26
CA GLU A 154 -9.86 -12.78 4.49
C GLU A 154 -8.55 -12.01 4.61
N GLY A 155 -8.32 -11.17 3.61
CA GLY A 155 -7.11 -10.36 3.53
C GLY A 155 -5.89 -11.15 3.06
N THR A 156 -4.90 -10.43 2.60
CA THR A 156 -3.61 -10.93 2.15
C THR A 156 -2.53 -9.89 2.44
N SER A 157 -1.30 -10.09 1.97
CA SER A 157 -0.24 -9.11 2.10
C SER A 157 0.29 -8.62 0.74
N ILE A 158 0.93 -7.47 0.73
CA ILE A 158 1.41 -6.82 -0.51
C ILE A 158 2.46 -7.68 -1.21
N ARG A 159 3.33 -8.39 -0.48
CA ARG A 159 4.33 -9.28 -1.07
C ARG A 159 3.70 -10.32 -2.01
N TYR A 160 2.57 -10.92 -1.62
CA TYR A 160 1.91 -11.93 -2.46
C TYR A 160 1.32 -11.30 -3.71
N ALA A 161 0.77 -10.09 -3.62
CA ALA A 161 0.32 -9.35 -4.79
C ALA A 161 1.47 -8.96 -5.74
N MET A 162 2.63 -8.58 -5.20
CA MET A 162 3.82 -8.35 -6.01
C MET A 162 4.29 -9.62 -6.72
N LYS A 163 4.25 -10.78 -6.06
CA LYS A 163 4.54 -12.09 -6.69
C LYS A 163 3.55 -12.39 -7.82
N VAL A 164 2.28 -12.08 -7.64
CA VAL A 164 1.26 -12.23 -8.68
C VAL A 164 1.61 -11.37 -9.89
N LEU A 165 1.85 -10.06 -9.69
CA LEU A 165 2.22 -9.18 -10.80
C LEU A 165 3.51 -9.63 -11.50
N GLN A 166 4.50 -10.12 -10.77
CA GLN A 166 5.77 -10.57 -11.35
C GLN A 166 5.63 -11.88 -12.14
N LYS A 167 4.81 -12.82 -11.67
CA LYS A 167 4.76 -14.18 -12.25
C LYS A 167 3.70 -14.36 -13.31
N ILE A 168 2.55 -13.73 -13.14
CA ILE A 168 1.40 -13.93 -14.04
C ILE A 168 0.83 -12.61 -14.57
N GLY A 169 1.20 -11.47 -13.99
CA GLY A 169 0.68 -10.16 -14.38
C GLY A 169 -0.77 -9.92 -13.94
N VAL A 170 -1.41 -8.95 -14.57
CA VAL A 170 -2.79 -8.57 -14.28
C VAL A 170 -3.56 -8.23 -15.56
N PRO A 171 -4.77 -8.79 -15.80
CA PRO A 171 -5.62 -8.40 -16.91
C PRO A 171 -6.35 -7.10 -16.60
N THR A 172 -6.92 -6.48 -17.61
CA THR A 172 -7.84 -5.35 -17.40
C THR A 172 -9.06 -5.82 -16.57
N GLU A 173 -9.76 -4.86 -15.96
CA GLU A 173 -10.97 -5.07 -15.16
C GLU A 173 -12.03 -5.94 -15.89
N LYS A 174 -12.12 -5.80 -17.22
CA LYS A 174 -13.02 -6.63 -18.05
C LYS A 174 -12.69 -8.13 -18.01
N GLY A 175 -11.44 -8.50 -17.70
CA GLY A 175 -11.00 -9.89 -17.61
C GLY A 175 -11.53 -10.60 -16.38
N TRP A 176 -11.68 -9.87 -15.29
CA TRP A 176 -12.35 -10.32 -14.07
C TRP A 176 -12.90 -9.11 -13.32
N PRO A 177 -14.13 -8.68 -13.62
CA PRO A 177 -14.73 -7.52 -13.00
C PRO A 177 -14.85 -7.67 -11.49
N TYR A 178 -14.48 -6.63 -10.77
CA TYR A 178 -14.62 -6.58 -9.32
C TYR A 178 -16.10 -6.61 -8.92
N LYS A 179 -16.42 -7.39 -7.91
CA LYS A 179 -17.75 -7.42 -7.29
C LYS A 179 -17.60 -7.25 -5.80
N ASP A 180 -18.32 -6.31 -5.25
CA ASP A 180 -18.48 -6.18 -3.81
C ASP A 180 -19.39 -7.31 -3.30
N VAL A 181 -18.76 -8.37 -2.84
CA VAL A 181 -19.45 -9.55 -2.32
C VAL A 181 -18.85 -9.95 -0.99
N ASN A 182 -19.70 -10.31 -0.05
CA ASN A 182 -19.27 -10.78 1.28
C ASN A 182 -18.68 -12.20 1.24
N ASP A 183 -18.76 -12.89 0.11
CA ASP A 183 -18.25 -14.25 -0.08
C ASP A 183 -17.20 -14.27 -1.19
N VAL A 184 -16.02 -14.69 -0.80
CA VAL A 184 -14.88 -15.02 -1.64
C VAL A 184 -15.27 -15.84 -2.87
N ASN A 185 -16.16 -16.79 -2.72
CA ASN A 185 -16.60 -17.69 -3.80
C ASN A 185 -17.64 -17.05 -4.74
N ALA A 186 -18.28 -15.98 -4.34
CA ALA A 186 -19.29 -15.30 -5.14
C ALA A 186 -18.73 -14.34 -6.21
N VAL A 187 -17.41 -14.09 -6.20
CA VAL A 187 -16.73 -13.24 -7.21
C VAL A 187 -16.82 -13.83 -8.60
N GLY A 188 -16.99 -15.16 -8.70
CA GLY A 188 -17.02 -15.90 -9.97
C GLY A 188 -15.63 -16.21 -10.50
N GLU A 189 -15.57 -16.70 -11.71
CA GLU A 189 -14.32 -17.07 -12.38
C GLU A 189 -13.88 -15.97 -13.36
N PRO A 190 -12.55 -15.82 -13.59
CA PRO A 190 -12.04 -14.92 -14.61
C PRO A 190 -12.49 -15.40 -16.01
N ALA A 191 -12.58 -14.46 -16.95
CA ALA A 191 -12.79 -14.80 -18.36
C ALA A 191 -11.63 -15.67 -18.87
N ASN A 192 -11.92 -16.65 -19.75
CA ASN A 192 -10.91 -17.58 -20.27
C ASN A 192 -9.70 -16.90 -20.90
N TRP A 193 -9.88 -15.72 -21.52
CA TRP A 193 -8.80 -14.94 -22.12
C TRP A 193 -7.98 -14.13 -21.11
N ALA A 194 -8.44 -13.96 -19.87
CA ALA A 194 -7.79 -13.12 -18.88
C ALA A 194 -6.35 -13.56 -18.60
N ASN A 195 -6.10 -14.87 -18.52
CA ASN A 195 -4.76 -15.43 -18.32
C ASN A 195 -3.79 -15.04 -19.44
N LEU A 196 -4.26 -14.95 -20.69
CA LEU A 196 -3.42 -14.61 -21.85
C LEU A 196 -3.01 -13.15 -21.81
N VAL A 197 -3.94 -12.25 -21.49
CA VAL A 197 -3.66 -10.79 -21.49
C VAL A 197 -3.02 -10.30 -20.20
N ALA A 198 -3.13 -11.03 -19.10
CA ALA A 198 -2.50 -10.67 -17.84
C ALA A 198 -0.97 -10.50 -17.98
N ARG A 199 -0.34 -11.32 -18.82
CA ARG A 199 1.10 -11.29 -19.10
C ARG A 199 1.59 -10.00 -19.77
N TRP A 200 0.69 -9.15 -20.23
CA TRP A 200 1.05 -7.86 -20.83
C TRP A 200 1.27 -6.76 -19.79
N ALA A 201 0.90 -7.02 -18.54
CA ALA A 201 1.06 -6.10 -17.42
C ALA A 201 1.80 -6.79 -16.25
N LEU A 202 3.03 -7.20 -16.54
CA LEU A 202 3.97 -7.75 -15.55
C LEU A 202 4.76 -6.61 -14.89
N ILE A 203 5.37 -6.90 -13.75
CA ILE A 203 6.48 -6.13 -13.19
C ILE A 203 7.78 -6.92 -13.33
N GLU A 204 8.89 -6.24 -13.57
CA GLU A 204 10.22 -6.85 -13.66
C GLU A 204 10.72 -7.34 -12.31
N SER A 205 10.65 -6.47 -11.32
CA SER A 205 11.14 -6.71 -9.97
C SER A 205 10.38 -5.89 -8.95
N TYR A 206 10.48 -6.29 -7.68
CA TYR A 206 9.95 -5.55 -6.55
C TYR A 206 10.90 -5.63 -5.37
N TYR A 207 10.86 -4.64 -4.49
CA TYR A 207 11.71 -4.55 -3.34
C TYR A 207 10.98 -3.93 -2.15
N ARG A 208 11.38 -4.36 -0.96
CA ARG A 208 10.83 -3.90 0.31
C ARG A 208 11.45 -2.57 0.72
N ILE A 209 10.68 -1.76 1.39
CA ILE A 209 11.07 -0.48 1.96
C ILE A 209 10.68 -0.50 3.44
N ASP A 210 11.64 -0.22 4.31
CA ASP A 210 11.45 -0.29 5.76
C ASP A 210 11.43 1.10 6.44
N THR A 211 11.74 2.19 5.70
CA THR A 211 11.91 3.53 6.28
C THR A 211 11.10 4.61 5.56
N LEU A 212 10.78 5.70 6.27
CA LEU A 212 10.16 6.88 5.67
C LEU A 212 11.04 7.48 4.55
N ASN A 213 12.34 7.54 4.74
CA ASN A 213 13.25 8.08 3.73
C ASN A 213 13.30 7.17 2.50
N GLY A 214 13.31 5.85 2.70
CA GLY A 214 13.19 4.88 1.61
C GLY A 214 11.86 5.02 0.86
N LEU A 215 10.76 5.22 1.57
CA LEU A 215 9.46 5.48 0.97
C LEU A 215 9.45 6.76 0.12
N LYS A 216 10.00 7.87 0.64
CA LYS A 216 10.11 9.12 -0.11
C LYS A 216 10.98 8.96 -1.36
N LEU A 217 12.10 8.23 -1.24
CA LEU A 217 12.97 7.94 -2.38
C LEU A 217 12.23 7.16 -3.47
N ALA A 218 11.52 6.10 -3.09
CA ALA A 218 10.73 5.31 -4.04
C ALA A 218 9.58 6.10 -4.67
N LEU A 219 8.95 6.99 -3.91
CA LEU A 219 7.88 7.87 -4.40
C LEU A 219 8.34 8.88 -5.44
N VAL A 220 9.63 9.15 -5.60
CA VAL A 220 10.14 9.96 -6.72
C VAL A 220 9.89 9.25 -8.06
N ASP A 221 10.04 7.94 -8.08
CA ASP A 221 9.88 7.13 -9.29
C ASP A 221 8.40 6.82 -9.58
N GLY A 222 7.60 6.53 -8.55
CA GLY A 222 6.19 6.18 -8.73
C GLY A 222 5.43 5.89 -7.43
N PRO A 223 4.13 5.55 -7.53
CA PRO A 223 3.32 5.17 -6.38
C PRO A 223 3.84 3.91 -5.70
N VAL A 224 3.65 3.84 -4.38
CA VAL A 224 4.13 2.74 -3.53
C VAL A 224 3.00 2.22 -2.66
N PRO A 225 2.54 0.98 -2.83
CA PRO A 225 1.64 0.32 -1.89
C PRO A 225 2.31 0.13 -0.52
N ILE A 226 1.60 0.51 0.53
CA ILE A 226 2.03 0.31 1.91
C ILE A 226 0.95 -0.35 2.75
N GLY A 227 1.37 -1.12 3.75
CA GLY A 227 0.53 -1.65 4.79
C GLY A 227 0.71 -0.88 6.09
N VAL A 228 -0.39 -0.49 6.72
CA VAL A 228 -0.40 0.24 7.98
C VAL A 228 -1.41 -0.34 8.96
N PRO A 229 -1.16 -0.25 10.29
CA PRO A 229 -2.20 -0.48 11.27
C PRO A 229 -3.23 0.63 11.19
N CYS A 230 -4.49 0.30 11.39
CA CYS A 230 -5.57 1.26 11.49
C CYS A 230 -6.01 1.41 12.94
N PHE A 231 -6.17 2.66 13.35
CA PHE A 231 -6.63 3.06 14.66
C PHE A 231 -8.04 3.66 14.57
N TYR A 232 -8.65 3.94 15.71
CA TYR A 232 -10.01 4.48 15.80
C TYR A 232 -10.23 5.71 14.91
N GLU A 233 -9.22 6.58 14.81
CA GLU A 233 -9.30 7.86 14.12
C GLU A 233 -9.53 7.72 12.61
N ILE A 234 -9.16 6.61 11.98
CA ILE A 234 -9.32 6.41 10.53
C ILE A 234 -10.79 6.36 10.10
N PHE A 235 -11.68 5.99 11.00
CA PHE A 235 -13.12 5.92 10.72
C PHE A 235 -13.79 7.28 10.64
N PHE A 236 -13.10 8.33 11.10
CA PHE A 236 -13.64 9.70 11.23
C PHE A 236 -12.80 10.75 10.50
N VAL A 237 -12.07 10.32 9.47
CA VAL A 237 -11.31 11.23 8.62
C VAL A 237 -12.28 12.17 7.91
N GLY A 238 -12.05 13.47 8.05
CA GLY A 238 -12.84 14.53 7.41
C GLY A 238 -12.51 14.73 5.94
N ASN A 239 -13.16 15.71 5.32
CA ASN A 239 -12.96 16.07 3.91
C ASN A 239 -11.55 16.63 3.61
N ASP A 240 -10.75 16.94 4.63
CA ASP A 240 -9.34 17.29 4.50
C ASP A 240 -8.43 16.08 4.26
N GLY A 241 -8.97 14.86 4.47
CA GLY A 241 -8.26 13.61 4.28
C GLY A 241 -7.15 13.34 5.31
N ILE A 242 -6.92 14.21 6.29
CA ILE A 242 -5.84 14.04 7.26
C ILE A 242 -6.22 12.96 8.26
N VAL A 243 -5.44 11.87 8.29
CA VAL A 243 -5.57 10.81 9.29
C VAL A 243 -4.90 11.28 10.58
N PRO A 244 -5.66 11.46 11.67
CA PRO A 244 -5.08 11.92 12.93
C PRO A 244 -4.08 10.88 13.49
N TYR A 245 -3.07 11.37 14.19
CA TYR A 245 -2.19 10.48 14.94
C TYR A 245 -2.99 9.81 16.09
N PRO A 246 -2.86 8.48 16.27
CA PRO A 246 -3.71 7.75 17.21
C PRO A 246 -3.57 8.26 18.66
N ALA A 247 -4.70 8.47 19.32
CA ALA A 247 -4.74 8.81 20.73
C ALA A 247 -4.29 7.63 21.60
N ASN A 248 -4.57 6.39 21.16
CA ASN A 248 -4.14 5.16 21.80
C ASN A 248 -3.43 4.23 20.81
N PRO A 249 -2.09 4.33 20.67
CA PRO A 249 -1.32 3.50 19.74
C PRO A 249 -1.27 2.01 20.08
N ASP A 250 -1.73 1.62 21.25
CA ASP A 250 -1.78 0.20 21.65
C ASP A 250 -3.09 -0.48 21.18
N GLU A 251 -4.07 0.29 20.67
CA GLU A 251 -5.39 -0.20 20.26
C GLU A 251 -5.50 -0.19 18.72
N VAL A 252 -5.04 -1.27 18.10
CA VAL A 252 -5.12 -1.49 16.65
C VAL A 252 -6.41 -2.21 16.31
N TYR A 253 -7.20 -1.66 15.36
CA TYR A 253 -8.46 -2.26 14.90
C TYR A 253 -8.26 -3.24 13.75
N GLY A 254 -7.13 -3.22 13.10
CA GLY A 254 -6.73 -4.12 12.03
C GLY A 254 -5.70 -3.49 11.12
N GLY A 255 -5.37 -4.13 10.00
CA GLY A 255 -4.45 -3.63 9.00
C GLY A 255 -5.18 -3.18 7.74
N HIS A 256 -4.61 -2.18 7.04
CA HIS A 256 -5.12 -1.71 5.77
C HIS A 256 -3.98 -1.48 4.78
N ALA A 257 -4.18 -1.84 3.52
CA ALA A 257 -3.26 -1.54 2.44
C ALA A 257 -3.76 -0.33 1.65
N ILE A 258 -2.88 0.64 1.44
CA ILE A 258 -3.14 1.87 0.71
C ILE A 258 -2.05 2.11 -0.32
N CYS A 259 -2.35 2.84 -1.39
CA CYS A 259 -1.37 3.22 -2.40
C CYS A 259 -0.87 4.64 -2.14
N THR A 260 0.36 4.80 -1.62
CA THR A 260 0.95 6.13 -1.47
C THR A 260 1.31 6.71 -2.83
N VAL A 261 0.95 7.98 -3.04
CA VAL A 261 1.03 8.65 -4.35
C VAL A 261 1.87 9.93 -4.32
N GLY A 262 2.44 10.27 -3.19
CA GLY A 262 3.30 11.45 -3.08
C GLY A 262 3.61 11.85 -1.66
N PHE A 263 4.40 12.91 -1.53
CA PHE A 263 4.77 13.50 -0.23
C PHE A 263 4.93 15.02 -0.36
N ASN A 264 4.90 15.68 0.80
CA ASN A 264 5.14 17.11 0.89
C ASN A 264 5.93 17.43 2.18
N ASP A 265 7.17 17.89 2.04
CA ASP A 265 8.08 18.14 3.16
C ASP A 265 7.64 19.34 4.01
N SER A 266 7.10 20.39 3.38
CA SER A 266 6.65 21.57 4.13
C SER A 266 5.46 21.27 5.04
N LYS A 267 4.62 20.29 4.65
CA LYS A 267 3.46 19.83 5.41
C LYS A 267 3.75 18.60 6.27
N GLN A 268 4.89 17.92 6.05
CA GLN A 268 5.25 16.65 6.69
C GLN A 268 4.19 15.57 6.46
N LEU A 269 3.68 15.45 5.23
CA LEU A 269 2.59 14.54 4.85
C LEU A 269 2.99 13.59 3.73
N ILE A 270 2.55 12.35 3.84
CA ILE A 270 2.48 11.35 2.76
C ILE A 270 1.03 11.30 2.27
N LYS A 271 0.83 11.55 0.98
CA LYS A 271 -0.48 11.42 0.32
C LYS A 271 -0.70 9.99 -0.14
N PHE A 272 -1.91 9.48 0.02
CA PHE A 272 -2.28 8.15 -0.47
C PHE A 272 -3.66 8.12 -1.12
N LYS A 273 -3.85 7.22 -2.07
CA LYS A 273 -5.13 6.82 -2.65
C LYS A 273 -5.72 5.69 -1.82
N ASN A 274 -6.95 5.86 -1.34
CA ASN A 274 -7.70 4.86 -0.61
C ASN A 274 -8.61 4.04 -1.54
N SER A 275 -9.21 2.99 -1.01
CA SER A 275 -10.15 2.09 -1.69
C SER A 275 -11.55 2.08 -1.04
N TRP A 276 -11.97 3.19 -0.46
CA TRP A 276 -13.26 3.33 0.23
C TRP A 276 -14.19 4.35 -0.44
N GLY A 277 -14.06 4.45 -1.78
CA GLY A 277 -14.85 5.37 -2.59
C GLY A 277 -14.43 6.83 -2.47
N SER A 278 -14.90 7.65 -3.41
CA SER A 278 -14.57 9.08 -3.48
C SER A 278 -15.27 9.92 -2.38
N GLY A 279 -16.18 9.35 -1.63
CA GLY A 279 -16.84 10.00 -0.50
C GLY A 279 -16.03 9.98 0.80
N TRP A 280 -14.91 9.24 0.86
CA TRP A 280 -14.02 9.19 2.02
C TRP A 280 -12.87 10.21 1.86
N GLY A 281 -12.52 10.90 2.95
CA GLY A 281 -11.39 11.81 2.98
C GLY A 281 -11.44 12.93 1.93
N ASP A 282 -10.31 13.30 1.39
CA ASP A 282 -10.20 14.27 0.29
C ASP A 282 -10.48 13.58 -1.06
N LYS A 283 -11.76 13.41 -1.40
CA LYS A 283 -12.23 12.75 -2.64
C LYS A 283 -11.63 11.36 -2.85
N GLY A 284 -11.50 10.58 -1.77
CA GLY A 284 -10.94 9.24 -1.76
C GLY A 284 -9.43 9.20 -1.53
N TYR A 285 -8.79 10.33 -1.34
CA TYR A 285 -7.39 10.44 -0.92
C TYR A 285 -7.29 10.76 0.58
N GLY A 286 -6.18 10.36 1.16
CA GLY A 286 -5.85 10.67 2.54
C GLY A 286 -4.40 11.07 2.71
N TYR A 287 -4.07 11.55 3.91
CA TYR A 287 -2.75 12.06 4.26
C TYR A 287 -2.32 11.47 5.60
N LEU A 288 -1.19 10.77 5.62
CA LEU A 288 -0.50 10.33 6.83
C LEU A 288 0.60 11.31 7.17
N THR A 289 0.73 11.69 8.44
CA THR A 289 1.89 12.47 8.86
C THR A 289 3.17 11.64 8.76
N TYR A 290 4.33 12.27 8.52
CA TYR A 290 5.62 11.60 8.56
C TYR A 290 5.83 10.84 9.85
N LYS A 291 5.36 11.41 10.97
CA LYS A 291 5.39 10.74 12.26
C LYS A 291 4.58 9.44 12.28
N TYR A 292 3.38 9.46 11.69
CA TYR A 292 2.55 8.24 11.58
C TYR A 292 3.29 7.15 10.80
N VAL A 293 3.83 7.49 9.64
CA VAL A 293 4.59 6.54 8.81
C VAL A 293 5.84 6.04 9.53
N SER A 294 6.61 6.94 10.17
CA SER A 294 7.82 6.53 10.91
C SER A 294 7.55 5.59 12.08
N ASP A 295 6.39 5.74 12.74
CA ASP A 295 6.06 4.95 13.92
C ASP A 295 5.29 3.67 13.60
N PHE A 296 4.54 3.65 12.48
CA PHE A 296 3.53 2.62 12.21
C PHE A 296 3.61 1.98 10.84
N LEU A 297 4.59 2.28 10.00
CA LEU A 297 4.76 1.55 8.74
C LEU A 297 4.99 0.07 9.03
N TRP A 298 4.11 -0.80 8.52
CA TRP A 298 4.29 -2.24 8.62
C TRP A 298 5.13 -2.78 7.48
N ASP A 299 4.74 -2.42 6.27
CA ASP A 299 5.34 -2.88 5.03
C ASP A 299 5.17 -1.82 3.94
N ALA A 300 6.17 -1.69 3.08
CA ALA A 300 6.08 -0.92 1.85
C ALA A 300 6.82 -1.66 0.74
N TRP A 301 6.26 -1.64 -0.46
CA TRP A 301 6.82 -2.35 -1.59
C TRP A 301 6.78 -1.50 -2.84
N ALA A 302 7.94 -1.27 -3.43
CA ALA A 302 8.02 -0.65 -4.74
C ALA A 302 8.28 -1.71 -5.81
N ALA A 303 7.82 -1.44 -7.01
CA ALA A 303 8.01 -2.31 -8.16
C ALA A 303 8.63 -1.53 -9.31
N LYS A 304 9.49 -2.20 -10.07
CA LYS A 304 9.95 -1.75 -11.37
C LYS A 304 9.10 -2.42 -12.44
N ASP A 305 8.56 -1.61 -13.33
CA ASP A 305 7.74 -2.12 -14.44
C ASP A 305 8.58 -2.91 -15.44
N LEU A 306 7.95 -3.86 -16.12
CA LEU A 306 8.54 -4.61 -17.21
C LEU A 306 8.04 -4.02 -18.52
N SER A 307 8.89 -3.29 -19.22
CA SER A 307 8.61 -2.84 -20.57
C SER A 307 8.54 -4.04 -21.52
N VAL A 308 7.32 -4.48 -21.83
CA VAL A 308 7.10 -5.62 -22.73
C VAL A 308 7.38 -5.21 -24.16
N THR A 309 8.52 -5.65 -24.71
CA THR A 309 8.85 -5.42 -26.12
C THR A 309 8.08 -6.38 -27.03
N LYS A 310 7.84 -5.96 -28.31
CA LYS A 310 7.19 -6.82 -29.32
C LYS A 310 7.89 -8.16 -29.51
N ASP A 311 9.17 -8.25 -29.23
CA ASP A 311 9.96 -9.49 -29.39
C ASP A 311 9.71 -10.50 -28.27
N MET A 312 9.39 -10.03 -27.05
CA MET A 312 8.94 -10.88 -25.95
C MET A 312 7.56 -11.52 -26.26
N LEU A 313 6.72 -10.85 -27.04
CA LEU A 313 5.39 -11.34 -27.42
C LEU A 313 5.46 -12.42 -28.51
N LYS A 314 6.49 -12.41 -29.38
CA LYS A 314 6.66 -13.41 -30.43
C LYS A 314 7.03 -14.79 -29.88
N GLY A 315 7.83 -14.87 -28.82
CA GLY A 315 8.24 -16.12 -28.18
C GLY A 315 7.11 -16.87 -27.45
N THR A 316 5.96 -16.22 -27.20
CA THR A 316 4.81 -16.86 -26.56
C THR A 316 3.80 -17.47 -27.54
N ALA A 317 3.86 -17.11 -28.84
CA ALA A 317 3.03 -17.68 -29.89
C ALA A 317 3.47 -19.09 -30.34
N GLU A 318 4.70 -19.49 -29.99
CA GLU A 318 5.25 -20.83 -30.32
C GLU A 318 5.04 -21.87 -29.23
N LEU A 319 4.38 -21.49 -28.11
CA LEU A 319 4.12 -22.38 -26.93
C LEU A 319 2.63 -22.70 -26.71
N VAL A 320 1.78 -22.53 -27.74
CA VAL A 320 0.36 -22.92 -27.69
C VAL A 320 0.09 -24.05 -28.67
#